data_87ad946af128e26f14d03c7a4112af07
#
_entry.id   87ad946af128e26f14d03c7a4112af07
#
_cell.length_a   1.000
_cell.length_b   1.000
_cell.length_c   1.000
_cell.angle_alpha   90.00
_cell.angle_beta   90.00
_cell.angle_gamma   90.00
#
_symmetry.space_group_name_H-M   'P 1'
#
loop_
_entity.id
_entity.type
_entity.pdbx_description
1 polymer ?
#
loop_
_entity_poly.entity_id
_entity_poly.type
_entity_poly.pdbx_seq_one_letter_code
_entity_poly.pdbx_strand_id
1 'polypeptide(L)'
;MKKIALFLMAAAAVISCNKEEFVPHVDFAPVEVTIPTAGTDELAEPVTFNFTANAAWTAEVKGENVIEWLSISPKKGEAGEASIKFTATANTAKENRTATLEINVEGLETIVVPVVQLQKNAIDVNADAAYTVSFKGGSVEIEVGHNVAYTYEVSADWLVETKAYTTDKLTFTVAEQEVNAPARTATVTVYSELGVVMIVTITQEAWSPIAWSASLSEMGASAGRVGIGVFGDYVAFTSNGEAFIADAATGTNVQKIPLPDGFVAGGVHVDDAGNLMVSGPDRVVSDGTCGQLQLFKVNPATFEPTMLVDYNSANYSCTEMGNFRVKGDINGDALIMAYICVGTGHYAAWEVKGGVVADPVYGDLHDGSWDASTGVVAPAGATLADGFFAITYGSTYNLNYFNGEAWSEVYVTGSTWMENYNCISTAEVNGKKYLAMTASCHFDYDYTDIIVLDVTDLSAVKEVFKIQMNFHTVNAGGLTYSDIYIKGEDGKLAAYVIDPWMDTVEKYLFPIQ
;
A
#
# COMPACT_ATOMS: atom_id res chain seq x y z
N MET A 1 29.21 -41.74 -13.23
CA MET A 1 29.41 -42.99 -14.01
C MET A 1 30.55 -43.80 -13.39
N LYS A 2 30.21 -44.71 -12.48
CA LYS A 2 31.16 -45.68 -11.94
C LYS A 2 30.95 -46.99 -12.69
N LYS A 3 31.92 -47.40 -13.50
CA LYS A 3 31.92 -48.69 -14.19
C LYS A 3 32.21 -49.78 -13.14
N ILE A 4 31.28 -50.66 -12.95
CA ILE A 4 31.52 -51.92 -12.20
C ILE A 4 32.03 -52.92 -13.22
N ALA A 5 33.26 -53.38 -13.02
CA ALA A 5 33.88 -54.40 -13.86
C ALA A 5 33.34 -55.79 -13.48
N LEU A 6 32.77 -56.47 -14.45
CA LEU A 6 32.32 -57.85 -14.33
C LEU A 6 33.55 -58.77 -14.51
N PHE A 7 33.86 -59.58 -13.49
CA PHE A 7 34.91 -60.60 -13.59
C PHE A 7 34.32 -61.87 -14.23
N LEU A 8 34.79 -62.18 -15.41
CA LEU A 8 34.59 -63.51 -15.98
C LEU A 8 35.70 -64.44 -15.45
N MET A 9 35.35 -65.45 -14.69
CA MET A 9 36.26 -66.55 -14.43
C MET A 9 36.06 -67.64 -15.48
N ALA A 10 37.09 -67.82 -16.28
CA ALA A 10 37.20 -68.98 -17.16
C ALA A 10 37.66 -70.24 -16.35
N ALA A 11 36.81 -71.24 -16.24
CA ALA A 11 37.16 -72.49 -15.66
C ALA A 11 37.81 -73.40 -16.71
N ALA A 12 39.04 -73.84 -16.46
CA ALA A 12 39.75 -74.82 -17.28
C ALA A 12 39.14 -76.23 -17.11
N ALA A 13 38.69 -76.83 -18.20
CA ALA A 13 38.15 -78.22 -18.21
C ALA A 13 39.27 -79.26 -18.04
N VAL A 14 39.20 -79.99 -16.96
CA VAL A 14 39.93 -81.26 -16.83
C VAL A 14 38.92 -82.41 -17.10
N ILE A 15 39.13 -83.11 -18.23
CA ILE A 15 38.31 -84.28 -18.61
C ILE A 15 38.68 -85.45 -17.69
N SER A 16 37.76 -85.75 -16.77
CA SER A 16 37.69 -87.02 -16.08
C SER A 16 36.27 -87.57 -16.16
N CYS A 17 36.11 -88.79 -16.63
CA CYS A 17 34.82 -89.41 -16.77
C CYS A 17 33.98 -89.42 -15.49
N ASN A 18 32.74 -88.96 -15.67
CA ASN A 18 31.54 -89.31 -14.87
C ASN A 18 30.89 -88.21 -14.08
N LYS A 19 29.71 -87.93 -14.53
CA LYS A 19 28.70 -87.00 -14.08
C LYS A 19 29.09 -85.56 -14.36
N GLU A 20 28.44 -84.99 -15.34
CA GLU A 20 28.43 -83.54 -15.45
C GLU A 20 27.98 -83.00 -14.10
N GLU A 21 28.89 -82.40 -13.39
CA GLU A 21 28.59 -81.74 -12.13
C GLU A 21 27.64 -80.59 -12.46
N PHE A 22 26.43 -80.62 -11.95
CA PHE A 22 25.44 -79.57 -12.17
C PHE A 22 26.00 -78.25 -11.62
N VAL A 23 26.29 -77.34 -12.49
CA VAL A 23 26.76 -76.02 -12.13
C VAL A 23 25.55 -75.01 -12.22
N PRO A 24 25.11 -74.53 -11.09
CA PRO A 24 24.02 -73.51 -11.10
C PRO A 24 24.44 -72.33 -11.93
N HIS A 25 23.49 -71.80 -12.72
CA HIS A 25 23.75 -70.70 -13.62
C HIS A 25 22.47 -69.86 -13.79
N VAL A 26 22.61 -68.52 -13.89
CA VAL A 26 21.54 -67.57 -14.18
C VAL A 26 21.99 -66.55 -15.21
N ASP A 27 21.21 -66.40 -16.30
CA ASP A 27 21.41 -65.40 -17.32
C ASP A 27 20.32 -64.32 -17.21
N PHE A 28 20.74 -63.09 -17.14
CA PHE A 28 19.81 -61.92 -17.15
C PHE A 28 20.42 -60.74 -17.87
N ALA A 29 19.56 -59.89 -18.44
CA ALA A 29 19.99 -58.74 -19.25
C ALA A 29 19.93 -57.40 -18.54
N PRO A 30 18.84 -56.98 -17.84
CA PRO A 30 18.81 -55.68 -17.22
C PRO A 30 19.64 -55.65 -15.94
N VAL A 31 20.48 -54.64 -15.77
CA VAL A 31 21.27 -54.40 -14.55
C VAL A 31 20.50 -53.56 -13.50
N GLU A 32 19.38 -52.99 -13.91
CA GLU A 32 18.50 -52.18 -13.07
C GLU A 32 17.06 -52.23 -13.61
N VAL A 33 16.09 -52.17 -12.73
CA VAL A 33 14.66 -52.04 -13.08
C VAL A 33 14.19 -50.62 -12.78
N THR A 34 13.69 -49.92 -13.79
CA THR A 34 13.10 -48.61 -13.63
C THR A 34 11.58 -48.69 -13.70
N ILE A 35 10.90 -48.11 -12.71
CA ILE A 35 9.44 -48.03 -12.61
C ILE A 35 9.06 -46.56 -12.80
N PRO A 36 8.03 -46.24 -13.64
CA PRO A 36 7.58 -44.88 -13.79
C PRO A 36 6.93 -44.32 -12.53
N THR A 37 6.86 -42.99 -12.44
CA THR A 37 6.24 -42.26 -11.33
C THR A 37 4.79 -42.67 -11.06
N ALA A 38 4.00 -42.90 -12.14
CA ALA A 38 2.59 -43.32 -12.02
C ALA A 38 2.40 -44.70 -11.40
N GLY A 39 3.47 -45.46 -11.20
CA GLY A 39 3.37 -46.89 -10.81
C GLY A 39 3.19 -47.78 -12.01
N THR A 40 2.56 -48.92 -11.81
CA THR A 40 2.43 -49.98 -12.83
C THR A 40 0.99 -50.29 -13.25
N ASP A 41 -0.02 -49.74 -12.54
CA ASP A 41 -1.43 -50.20 -12.70
C ASP A 41 -2.04 -49.73 -14.05
N GLU A 42 -1.57 -48.65 -14.60
CA GLU A 42 -2.11 -48.07 -15.86
C GLU A 42 -1.16 -48.25 -17.07
N LEU A 43 -0.09 -49.05 -16.91
CA LEU A 43 0.83 -49.27 -18.00
C LEU A 43 0.29 -50.24 -19.03
N ALA A 44 0.43 -49.92 -20.32
CA ALA A 44 0.05 -50.81 -21.43
C ALA A 44 0.88 -52.11 -21.42
N GLU A 45 2.16 -51.98 -21.06
CA GLU A 45 3.08 -53.11 -20.94
C GLU A 45 3.58 -53.22 -19.48
N PRO A 46 3.60 -54.44 -18.89
CA PRO A 46 4.06 -54.61 -17.51
C PRO A 46 5.57 -54.38 -17.37
N VAL A 47 5.99 -53.81 -16.26
CA VAL A 47 7.40 -53.76 -15.88
C VAL A 47 7.79 -55.17 -15.41
N THR A 48 8.74 -55.78 -16.10
CA THR A 48 9.21 -57.16 -15.81
C THR A 48 10.73 -57.24 -15.74
N PHE A 49 11.22 -58.19 -14.94
CA PHE A 49 12.60 -58.65 -14.95
C PHE A 49 12.62 -60.06 -15.51
N ASN A 50 13.28 -60.24 -16.65
CA ASN A 50 13.36 -61.52 -17.35
C ASN A 50 14.75 -62.13 -17.16
N PHE A 51 14.79 -63.40 -16.86
CA PHE A 51 16.04 -64.16 -16.69
C PHE A 51 15.83 -65.65 -17.00
N THR A 52 16.91 -66.36 -17.17
CA THR A 52 16.89 -67.80 -17.30
C THR A 52 17.74 -68.40 -16.20
N ALA A 53 17.20 -69.35 -15.43
CA ALA A 53 17.92 -70.09 -14.41
C ALA A 53 17.89 -71.59 -14.73
N ASN A 54 18.99 -72.29 -14.48
CA ASN A 54 19.05 -73.74 -14.68
C ASN A 54 18.72 -74.57 -13.42
N ALA A 55 18.29 -73.90 -12.35
CA ALA A 55 17.84 -74.48 -11.09
C ALA A 55 16.61 -73.74 -10.56
N ALA A 56 15.95 -74.31 -9.55
CA ALA A 56 14.85 -73.64 -8.86
C ALA A 56 15.33 -72.31 -8.21
N TRP A 57 14.49 -71.33 -8.19
CA TRP A 57 14.81 -69.98 -7.71
C TRP A 57 13.74 -69.39 -6.82
N THR A 58 14.11 -68.46 -5.95
CA THR A 58 13.21 -67.64 -5.19
C THR A 58 13.59 -66.18 -5.38
N ALA A 59 12.61 -65.25 -5.27
CA ALA A 59 12.83 -63.86 -5.38
C ALA A 59 12.07 -63.05 -4.33
N GLU A 60 12.69 -62.00 -3.83
CA GLU A 60 12.06 -61.06 -2.91
C GLU A 60 12.51 -59.62 -3.20
N VAL A 61 11.71 -58.64 -2.81
CA VAL A 61 12.10 -57.25 -2.84
C VAL A 61 12.46 -56.78 -1.43
N LYS A 62 13.56 -56.00 -1.33
CA LYS A 62 14.04 -55.43 -0.07
C LYS A 62 14.25 -53.91 -0.22
N GLY A 63 14.00 -53.19 0.86
CA GLY A 63 14.14 -51.76 0.94
C GLY A 63 13.33 -51.18 2.10
N GLU A 64 13.51 -49.93 2.38
CA GLU A 64 12.72 -49.23 3.40
C GLU A 64 11.26 -49.16 2.97
N ASN A 65 10.33 -49.60 3.83
CA ASN A 65 8.88 -49.61 3.60
C ASN A 65 8.46 -50.18 2.22
N VAL A 66 9.28 -51.07 1.63
CA VAL A 66 9.09 -51.59 0.27
C VAL A 66 7.74 -52.26 0.07
N ILE A 67 7.24 -52.97 1.08
CA ILE A 67 5.95 -53.70 1.02
C ILE A 67 4.74 -52.79 0.87
N GLU A 68 4.87 -51.48 1.18
CA GLU A 68 3.78 -50.49 1.07
C GLU A 68 3.58 -50.00 -0.38
N TRP A 69 4.62 -50.12 -1.20
CA TRP A 69 4.58 -49.54 -2.54
C TRP A 69 4.99 -50.50 -3.67
N LEU A 70 5.71 -51.61 -3.37
CA LEU A 70 6.26 -52.51 -4.37
C LEU A 70 5.99 -53.96 -4.02
N SER A 71 5.51 -54.72 -4.98
CA SER A 71 5.37 -56.16 -4.90
C SER A 71 5.80 -56.82 -6.21
N ILE A 72 6.15 -58.13 -6.14
CA ILE A 72 6.57 -58.91 -7.28
C ILE A 72 5.79 -60.23 -7.38
N SER A 73 5.64 -60.72 -8.60
CA SER A 73 5.04 -62.04 -8.87
C SER A 73 5.60 -62.62 -10.17
N PRO A 74 5.94 -63.93 -10.23
CA PRO A 74 5.99 -64.87 -9.13
C PRO A 74 7.21 -64.63 -8.18
N LYS A 75 7.15 -65.16 -6.96
CA LYS A 75 8.25 -65.09 -5.97
C LYS A 75 9.13 -66.34 -5.95
N LYS A 76 8.83 -67.32 -6.77
CA LYS A 76 9.61 -68.59 -6.93
C LYS A 76 9.27 -69.24 -8.26
N GLY A 77 10.18 -70.01 -8.80
CA GLY A 77 9.97 -70.81 -9.99
C GLY A 77 10.97 -71.99 -10.07
N GLU A 78 10.75 -72.81 -11.07
CA GLU A 78 11.63 -73.92 -11.43
C GLU A 78 12.68 -73.52 -12.46
N ALA A 79 13.58 -74.37 -12.81
CA ALA A 79 14.54 -74.18 -13.89
C ALA A 79 13.83 -73.82 -15.21
N GLY A 80 14.39 -72.86 -15.95
CA GLY A 80 13.88 -72.36 -17.26
C GLY A 80 13.83 -70.85 -17.35
N GLU A 81 13.15 -70.34 -18.37
CA GLU A 81 12.87 -68.93 -18.53
C GLU A 81 11.90 -68.42 -17.45
N ALA A 82 12.21 -67.30 -16.88
CA ALA A 82 11.43 -66.69 -15.82
C ALA A 82 11.19 -65.20 -16.12
N SER A 83 10.01 -64.74 -15.75
CA SER A 83 9.62 -63.34 -15.83
C SER A 83 8.97 -62.92 -14.52
N ILE A 84 9.59 -62.01 -13.80
CA ILE A 84 9.06 -61.44 -12.57
C ILE A 84 8.40 -60.11 -12.92
N LYS A 85 7.07 -60.00 -12.74
CA LYS A 85 6.30 -58.77 -12.90
C LYS A 85 6.37 -57.96 -11.61
N PHE A 86 6.60 -56.66 -11.76
CA PHE A 86 6.50 -55.64 -10.70
C PHE A 86 5.12 -55.03 -10.67
N THR A 87 4.61 -54.81 -9.46
CA THR A 87 3.41 -54.03 -9.20
C THR A 87 3.78 -52.97 -8.19
N ALA A 88 3.62 -51.68 -8.57
CA ALA A 88 4.00 -50.54 -7.75
C ALA A 88 2.90 -49.48 -7.76
N THR A 89 2.62 -48.91 -6.58
CA THR A 89 1.75 -47.72 -6.46
C THR A 89 2.45 -46.48 -7.00
N ALA A 90 1.70 -45.41 -7.33
CA ALA A 90 2.26 -44.17 -7.78
C ALA A 90 3.22 -43.55 -6.73
N ASN A 91 4.35 -43.03 -7.20
CA ASN A 91 5.25 -42.24 -6.38
C ASN A 91 4.80 -40.77 -6.40
N THR A 92 4.23 -40.29 -5.30
CA THR A 92 3.81 -38.90 -5.13
C THR A 92 4.90 -37.99 -4.54
N ALA A 93 6.04 -38.59 -4.12
CA ALA A 93 7.19 -37.88 -3.58
C ALA A 93 8.05 -37.24 -4.68
N LYS A 94 8.78 -36.21 -4.31
CA LYS A 94 9.73 -35.51 -5.17
C LYS A 94 11.11 -36.18 -5.23
N GLU A 95 11.21 -37.36 -4.67
CA GLU A 95 12.43 -38.16 -4.62
C GLU A 95 12.13 -39.57 -5.18
N ASN A 96 13.15 -40.18 -5.77
CA ASN A 96 13.07 -41.55 -6.24
C ASN A 96 12.89 -42.51 -5.04
N ARG A 97 12.01 -43.50 -5.18
CA ARG A 97 11.97 -44.64 -4.28
C ARG A 97 12.95 -45.72 -4.77
N THR A 98 13.65 -46.33 -3.86
CA THR A 98 14.64 -47.34 -4.20
C THR A 98 14.35 -48.64 -3.45
N ALA A 99 14.58 -49.74 -4.14
CA ALA A 99 14.53 -51.10 -3.59
C ALA A 99 15.57 -51.99 -4.27
N THR A 100 15.70 -53.19 -3.82
CA THR A 100 16.47 -54.23 -4.51
C THR A 100 15.59 -55.47 -4.75
N LEU A 101 15.72 -56.06 -5.92
CA LEU A 101 15.24 -57.40 -6.20
C LEU A 101 16.38 -58.38 -5.88
N GLU A 102 16.17 -59.26 -4.92
CA GLU A 102 17.10 -60.32 -4.62
C GLU A 102 16.59 -61.64 -5.20
N ILE A 103 17.42 -62.32 -6.00
CA ILE A 103 17.13 -63.63 -6.59
C ILE A 103 18.11 -64.62 -6.00
N ASN A 104 17.59 -65.67 -5.39
CA ASN A 104 18.36 -66.77 -4.79
C ASN A 104 18.16 -68.00 -5.62
N VAL A 105 19.27 -68.61 -6.08
CA VAL A 105 19.33 -69.86 -6.77
C VAL A 105 20.26 -70.78 -5.98
N GLU A 106 19.86 -72.03 -5.71
CA GLU A 106 20.65 -72.94 -4.91
C GLU A 106 22.05 -73.13 -5.54
N GLY A 107 23.09 -72.88 -4.74
CA GLY A 107 24.49 -72.95 -5.17
C GLY A 107 25.09 -71.71 -5.79
N LEU A 108 24.35 -70.62 -5.86
CA LEU A 108 24.86 -69.33 -6.31
C LEU A 108 24.79 -68.25 -5.20
N GLU A 109 25.64 -67.25 -5.30
CA GLU A 109 25.47 -66.05 -4.50
C GLU A 109 24.18 -65.33 -4.90
N THR A 110 23.54 -64.64 -3.94
CA THR A 110 22.32 -63.87 -4.18
C THR A 110 22.56 -62.82 -5.26
N ILE A 111 21.75 -62.85 -6.28
CA ILE A 111 21.76 -61.83 -7.33
C ILE A 111 20.95 -60.65 -6.85
N VAL A 112 21.56 -59.45 -6.84
CA VAL A 112 20.94 -58.23 -6.38
C VAL A 112 20.77 -57.26 -7.57
N VAL A 113 19.51 -56.93 -7.88
CA VAL A 113 19.17 -56.02 -8.98
C VAL A 113 18.55 -54.76 -8.38
N PRO A 114 19.13 -53.59 -8.60
CA PRO A 114 18.52 -52.34 -8.18
C PRO A 114 17.16 -52.10 -8.84
N VAL A 115 16.21 -51.60 -8.04
CA VAL A 115 14.88 -51.17 -8.51
C VAL A 115 14.70 -49.72 -8.13
N VAL A 116 14.41 -48.87 -9.12
CA VAL A 116 14.21 -47.42 -8.92
C VAL A 116 12.84 -47.06 -9.45
N GLN A 117 11.99 -46.50 -8.60
CA GLN A 117 10.78 -45.81 -9.05
C GLN A 117 11.05 -44.34 -9.14
N LEU A 118 10.77 -43.75 -10.30
CA LEU A 118 11.03 -42.35 -10.56
C LEU A 118 10.19 -41.43 -9.66
N GLN A 119 10.77 -40.31 -9.29
CA GLN A 119 10.14 -39.25 -8.54
C GLN A 119 9.03 -38.54 -9.33
N LYS A 120 8.12 -37.86 -8.64
CA LYS A 120 7.20 -36.93 -9.24
C LYS A 120 7.97 -35.65 -9.64
N ASN A 121 7.94 -35.31 -10.93
CA ASN A 121 8.45 -34.03 -11.39
C ASN A 121 7.62 -32.91 -10.77
N ALA A 122 8.26 -31.93 -10.16
CA ALA A 122 7.60 -30.84 -9.49
C ALA A 122 8.36 -29.53 -9.66
N ILE A 123 7.59 -28.47 -9.82
CA ILE A 123 7.99 -27.08 -9.60
C ILE A 123 6.99 -26.54 -8.59
N ASP A 124 7.47 -26.03 -7.47
CA ASP A 124 6.65 -25.43 -6.43
C ASP A 124 6.98 -23.94 -6.33
N VAL A 125 6.01 -23.12 -6.54
CA VAL A 125 6.02 -21.69 -6.22
C VAL A 125 4.79 -21.40 -5.38
N ASN A 126 4.86 -20.45 -4.48
CA ASN A 126 3.67 -20.02 -3.75
C ASN A 126 2.82 -19.13 -4.65
N ALA A 127 2.03 -19.73 -5.54
CA ALA A 127 1.16 -19.03 -6.47
C ALA A 127 -0.02 -18.32 -5.78
N ASP A 128 -0.38 -18.75 -4.57
CA ASP A 128 -1.46 -18.15 -3.77
C ASP A 128 -0.96 -16.97 -2.91
N ALA A 129 0.35 -16.72 -2.86
CA ALA A 129 0.89 -15.55 -2.18
C ALA A 129 0.50 -14.27 -2.92
N ALA A 130 0.05 -13.28 -2.17
CA ALA A 130 -0.20 -11.95 -2.69
C ALA A 130 1.14 -11.22 -2.89
N TYR A 131 1.71 -11.31 -4.09
CA TYR A 131 2.91 -10.54 -4.46
C TYR A 131 2.48 -9.12 -4.85
N THR A 132 2.41 -8.24 -3.84
CA THR A 132 2.04 -6.85 -4.04
C THR A 132 3.26 -5.96 -3.84
N VAL A 133 3.45 -5.01 -4.76
CA VAL A 133 4.49 -4.00 -4.70
C VAL A 133 3.83 -2.63 -4.63
N SER A 134 4.32 -1.78 -3.73
CA SER A 134 3.87 -0.40 -3.63
C SER A 134 4.05 0.35 -4.95
N PHE A 135 3.23 1.37 -5.19
CA PHE A 135 3.43 2.30 -6.31
C PHE A 135 4.83 2.93 -6.32
N LYS A 136 5.50 3.06 -5.17
CA LYS A 136 6.89 3.56 -5.07
C LYS A 136 7.92 2.60 -5.65
N GLY A 137 7.48 1.43 -6.09
CA GLY A 137 8.37 0.38 -6.56
C GLY A 137 8.95 -0.45 -5.42
N GLY A 138 9.91 -1.29 -5.75
CA GLY A 138 10.54 -2.18 -4.80
C GLY A 138 11.09 -3.44 -5.43
N SER A 139 11.27 -4.48 -4.64
CA SER A 139 11.76 -5.79 -5.06
C SER A 139 10.72 -6.86 -4.77
N VAL A 140 10.56 -7.80 -5.69
CA VAL A 140 9.75 -9.01 -5.54
C VAL A 140 10.65 -10.22 -5.59
N GLU A 141 10.52 -11.12 -4.64
CA GLU A 141 11.26 -12.38 -4.58
C GLU A 141 10.27 -13.55 -4.60
N ILE A 142 10.45 -14.46 -5.56
CA ILE A 142 9.65 -15.68 -5.71
C ILE A 142 10.55 -16.86 -5.48
N GLU A 143 10.31 -17.62 -4.43
CA GLU A 143 11.01 -18.88 -4.18
C GLU A 143 10.49 -19.97 -5.11
N VAL A 144 11.40 -20.74 -5.72
CA VAL A 144 11.09 -21.83 -6.66
C VAL A 144 11.67 -23.13 -6.12
N GLY A 145 10.84 -23.95 -5.48
CA GLY A 145 11.21 -25.32 -5.12
C GLY A 145 11.08 -26.20 -6.36
N HIS A 146 12.14 -26.93 -6.75
CA HIS A 146 12.09 -27.77 -7.95
C HIS A 146 12.99 -29.02 -7.82
N ASN A 147 12.64 -30.07 -8.53
CA ASN A 147 13.48 -31.26 -8.73
C ASN A 147 13.76 -31.54 -10.22
N VAL A 148 13.35 -30.65 -11.09
CA VAL A 148 13.58 -30.66 -12.55
C VAL A 148 14.10 -29.30 -13.00
N ALA A 149 14.78 -29.25 -14.12
CA ALA A 149 15.18 -27.99 -14.73
C ALA A 149 13.95 -27.18 -15.13
N TYR A 150 13.98 -25.88 -14.92
CA TYR A 150 12.90 -24.97 -15.28
C TYR A 150 13.40 -23.75 -16.04
N THR A 151 12.47 -23.11 -16.71
CA THR A 151 12.59 -21.79 -17.33
C THR A 151 11.40 -20.94 -16.91
N TYR A 152 11.41 -19.64 -17.22
CA TYR A 152 10.29 -18.78 -16.90
C TYR A 152 10.12 -17.69 -17.96
N GLU A 153 8.91 -17.15 -18.03
CA GLU A 153 8.53 -16.02 -18.88
C GLU A 153 7.82 -14.96 -18.03
N VAL A 154 8.06 -13.70 -18.36
CA VAL A 154 7.46 -12.53 -17.70
C VAL A 154 6.56 -11.84 -18.70
N SER A 155 5.31 -11.54 -18.30
CA SER A 155 4.29 -10.98 -19.19
C SER A 155 4.41 -9.47 -19.42
N ALA A 156 5.28 -8.75 -18.67
CA ALA A 156 5.36 -7.30 -18.73
C ALA A 156 6.78 -6.77 -18.49
N ASP A 157 7.17 -5.76 -19.28
CA ASP A 157 8.51 -5.17 -19.26
C ASP A 157 8.83 -4.37 -17.99
N TRP A 158 7.82 -4.00 -17.21
CA TRP A 158 8.03 -3.27 -15.96
C TRP A 158 8.51 -4.14 -14.80
N LEU A 159 8.47 -5.48 -14.94
CA LEU A 159 9.14 -6.43 -14.05
C LEU A 159 10.55 -6.69 -14.59
N VAL A 160 11.52 -6.02 -14.02
CA VAL A 160 12.91 -6.16 -14.45
C VAL A 160 13.61 -7.20 -13.60
N GLU A 161 14.10 -8.27 -14.23
CA GLU A 161 14.89 -9.29 -13.57
C GLU A 161 16.17 -8.70 -12.97
N THR A 162 16.38 -8.92 -11.68
CA THR A 162 17.63 -8.59 -11.02
C THR A 162 18.50 -9.84 -11.01
N LYS A 163 19.63 -9.83 -11.72
CA LYS A 163 20.55 -10.97 -11.89
C LYS A 163 21.26 -11.35 -10.58
N ALA A 164 20.53 -11.94 -9.66
CA ALA A 164 21.11 -12.66 -8.54
C ALA A 164 20.68 -14.13 -8.67
N TYR A 165 21.40 -14.89 -9.50
CA TYR A 165 21.12 -16.30 -9.69
C TYR A 165 21.40 -17.10 -8.41
N THR A 166 20.34 -17.40 -7.70
CA THR A 166 20.24 -18.68 -7.03
C THR A 166 19.20 -19.51 -7.79
N THR A 167 19.48 -20.77 -8.08
CA THR A 167 18.61 -21.66 -8.85
C THR A 167 17.20 -21.84 -8.23
N ASP A 168 16.98 -21.34 -7.03
CA ASP A 168 15.79 -21.55 -6.22
C ASP A 168 15.01 -20.26 -5.96
N LYS A 169 15.42 -19.14 -6.59
CA LYS A 169 14.80 -17.82 -6.34
C LYS A 169 14.84 -16.93 -7.57
N LEU A 170 13.69 -16.36 -7.91
CA LEU A 170 13.56 -15.32 -8.92
C LEU A 170 13.38 -13.96 -8.23
N THR A 171 14.18 -12.97 -8.62
CA THR A 171 14.12 -11.63 -8.04
C THR A 171 13.87 -10.61 -9.14
N PHE A 172 12.86 -9.77 -8.93
CA PHE A 172 12.49 -8.71 -9.85
C PHE A 172 12.55 -7.36 -9.15
N THR A 173 12.99 -6.34 -9.87
CA THR A 173 12.91 -4.93 -9.45
C THR A 173 11.77 -4.27 -10.20
N VAL A 174 10.97 -3.51 -9.48
CA VAL A 174 9.83 -2.74 -9.98
C VAL A 174 10.10 -1.26 -9.73
N ALA A 175 10.07 -0.46 -10.79
CA ALA A 175 10.23 0.99 -10.68
C ALA A 175 8.99 1.65 -10.09
N GLU A 176 9.13 2.91 -9.60
CA GLU A 176 8.00 3.73 -9.17
C GLU A 176 6.98 3.90 -10.32
N GLN A 177 5.69 3.86 -9.98
CA GLN A 177 4.59 4.13 -10.92
C GLN A 177 4.62 5.58 -11.41
N GLU A 178 4.12 5.78 -12.61
CA GLU A 178 3.84 7.13 -13.10
C GLU A 178 2.69 7.77 -12.30
N VAL A 179 2.72 9.10 -12.21
CA VAL A 179 1.68 9.88 -11.52
C VAL A 179 0.31 9.58 -12.12
N ASN A 180 -0.67 9.33 -11.26
CA ASN A 180 -2.05 8.96 -11.61
C ASN A 180 -2.19 7.62 -12.36
N ALA A 181 -1.15 6.78 -12.42
CA ALA A 181 -1.27 5.47 -13.04
C ALA A 181 -2.16 4.53 -12.21
N PRO A 182 -3.05 3.76 -12.83
CA PRO A 182 -3.85 2.75 -12.13
C PRO A 182 -2.99 1.57 -11.68
N ALA A 183 -3.51 0.76 -10.79
CA ALA A 183 -2.88 -0.51 -10.44
C ALA A 183 -2.67 -1.37 -11.70
N ARG A 184 -1.55 -2.10 -11.72
CA ARG A 184 -1.21 -2.99 -12.84
C ARG A 184 -0.78 -4.35 -12.35
N THR A 185 -0.98 -5.36 -13.19
CA THR A 185 -0.60 -6.73 -12.88
C THR A 185 0.30 -7.30 -13.96
N ALA A 186 1.17 -8.21 -13.56
CA ALA A 186 1.97 -9.04 -14.45
C ALA A 186 2.00 -10.47 -13.94
N THR A 187 2.30 -11.41 -14.83
CA THR A 187 2.49 -12.81 -14.47
C THR A 187 3.92 -13.25 -14.74
N VAL A 188 4.43 -14.11 -13.85
CA VAL A 188 5.63 -14.90 -14.05
C VAL A 188 5.19 -16.34 -14.21
N THR A 189 5.39 -16.89 -15.42
CA THR A 189 5.09 -18.30 -15.72
C THR A 189 6.37 -19.11 -15.62
N VAL A 190 6.42 -20.03 -14.67
CA VAL A 190 7.55 -20.94 -14.45
C VAL A 190 7.16 -22.31 -15.03
N TYR A 191 7.96 -22.87 -15.89
CA TYR A 191 7.66 -24.13 -16.56
C TYR A 191 8.91 -24.99 -16.82
N SER A 192 8.71 -26.27 -17.01
CA SER A 192 9.75 -27.21 -17.42
C SER A 192 9.41 -27.86 -18.77
N GLU A 193 10.41 -28.37 -19.46
CA GLU A 193 10.23 -29.18 -20.70
C GLU A 193 9.39 -30.44 -20.44
N LEU A 194 9.24 -30.85 -19.18
CA LEU A 194 8.43 -32.01 -18.76
C LEU A 194 6.96 -31.66 -18.50
N GLY A 195 6.53 -30.45 -18.83
CA GLY A 195 5.14 -30.03 -18.81
C GLY A 195 4.59 -29.56 -17.45
N VAL A 196 5.45 -29.38 -16.43
CA VAL A 196 5.03 -28.76 -15.18
C VAL A 196 4.98 -27.25 -15.39
N VAL A 197 3.86 -26.62 -15.05
CA VAL A 197 3.64 -25.18 -15.23
C VAL A 197 3.05 -24.59 -13.95
N MET A 198 3.64 -23.48 -13.48
CA MET A 198 3.12 -22.66 -12.37
C MET A 198 3.06 -21.21 -12.79
N ILE A 199 2.02 -20.49 -12.38
CA ILE A 199 1.82 -19.08 -12.71
C ILE A 199 1.70 -18.28 -11.42
N VAL A 200 2.52 -17.24 -11.29
CA VAL A 200 2.51 -16.29 -10.18
C VAL A 200 2.04 -14.94 -10.71
N THR A 201 1.07 -14.32 -10.01
CA THR A 201 0.61 -12.97 -10.33
C THR A 201 1.27 -11.96 -9.39
N ILE A 202 1.81 -10.89 -9.97
CA ILE A 202 2.40 -9.76 -9.25
C ILE A 202 1.56 -8.53 -9.55
N THR A 203 1.17 -7.82 -8.49
CA THR A 203 0.38 -6.59 -8.59
C THR A 203 1.21 -5.41 -8.12
N GLN A 204 1.31 -4.35 -8.91
CA GLN A 204 1.78 -3.06 -8.43
C GLN A 204 0.58 -2.16 -8.14
N GLU A 205 0.56 -1.58 -6.95
CA GLU A 205 -0.52 -0.68 -6.51
C GLU A 205 -0.65 0.54 -7.42
N ALA A 206 -1.86 1.10 -7.51
CA ALA A 206 -2.10 2.37 -8.17
C ALA A 206 -1.23 3.46 -7.51
N TRP A 207 -0.79 4.44 -8.31
CA TRP A 207 -0.14 5.61 -7.76
C TRP A 207 -1.04 6.29 -6.72
N SER A 208 -0.45 6.71 -5.61
CA SER A 208 -1.14 7.45 -4.55
C SER A 208 -0.23 8.54 -3.99
N PRO A 209 -0.72 9.75 -3.80
CA PRO A 209 0.03 10.81 -3.13
C PRO A 209 0.01 10.67 -1.61
N ILE A 210 -0.74 9.73 -1.04
CA ILE A 210 -0.91 9.58 0.41
C ILE A 210 0.42 9.17 1.03
N ALA A 211 0.95 10.03 1.90
CA ALA A 211 2.15 9.74 2.68
C ALA A 211 1.81 8.93 3.94
N TRP A 212 0.74 9.32 4.61
CA TRP A 212 0.13 8.58 5.73
C TRP A 212 -1.34 8.98 5.89
N SER A 213 -2.12 8.08 6.50
CA SER A 213 -3.52 8.24 6.88
C SER A 213 -3.71 7.73 8.30
N ALA A 214 -4.51 8.44 9.11
CA ALA A 214 -4.81 8.08 10.49
C ALA A 214 -6.28 8.36 10.80
N SER A 215 -6.86 7.55 11.69
CA SER A 215 -8.19 7.79 12.26
C SER A 215 -8.11 8.78 13.40
N LEU A 216 -8.95 9.83 13.39
CA LEU A 216 -9.05 10.78 14.50
C LEU A 216 -9.41 10.10 15.82
N SER A 217 -10.32 9.14 15.78
CA SER A 217 -10.73 8.39 16.98
C SER A 217 -9.58 7.57 17.57
N GLU A 218 -8.71 6.96 16.74
CA GLU A 218 -7.50 6.28 17.19
C GLU A 218 -6.45 7.25 17.73
N MET A 219 -6.43 8.50 17.25
CA MET A 219 -5.60 9.58 17.77
C MET A 219 -6.12 10.16 19.10
N GLY A 220 -7.26 9.67 19.62
CA GLY A 220 -7.88 10.14 20.84
C GLY A 220 -8.68 11.44 20.68
N ALA A 221 -8.97 11.81 19.43
CA ALA A 221 -9.80 12.95 19.06
C ALA A 221 -11.22 12.49 18.70
N SER A 222 -12.14 13.43 18.49
CA SER A 222 -13.52 13.11 18.15
C SER A 222 -14.09 14.13 17.16
N ALA A 223 -15.26 13.83 16.60
CA ALA A 223 -15.95 14.75 15.70
C ALA A 223 -16.20 16.13 16.35
N GLY A 224 -16.13 17.17 15.55
CA GLY A 224 -16.30 18.55 15.97
C GLY A 224 -15.66 19.53 15.00
N ARG A 225 -15.55 20.80 15.39
CA ARG A 225 -14.81 21.78 14.60
C ARG A 225 -13.32 21.44 14.57
N VAL A 226 -12.75 21.60 13.41
CA VAL A 226 -11.35 21.25 13.15
C VAL A 226 -10.60 22.44 12.54
N GLY A 227 -9.30 22.44 12.78
CA GLY A 227 -8.31 23.22 12.08
C GLY A 227 -7.04 22.40 12.02
N ILE A 228 -6.23 22.57 11.00
CA ILE A 228 -4.97 21.86 10.82
C ILE A 228 -3.86 22.78 10.35
N GLY A 229 -2.64 22.56 10.82
CA GLY A 229 -1.45 23.30 10.40
C GLY A 229 -0.18 22.55 10.75
N VAL A 230 0.95 22.95 10.17
CA VAL A 230 2.24 22.30 10.39
C VAL A 230 3.28 23.31 10.83
N PHE A 231 3.93 23.04 11.96
CA PHE A 231 5.04 23.83 12.49
C PHE A 231 6.21 22.92 12.90
N GLY A 232 7.41 23.28 12.52
CA GLY A 232 8.57 22.41 12.75
C GLY A 232 8.30 20.99 12.22
N ASP A 233 8.52 20.00 13.07
CA ASP A 233 8.30 18.57 12.77
C ASP A 233 6.91 18.06 13.18
N TYR A 234 6.00 18.98 13.57
CA TYR A 234 4.67 18.62 14.07
C TYR A 234 3.55 19.05 13.15
N VAL A 235 2.55 18.20 12.98
CA VAL A 235 1.21 18.57 12.55
C VAL A 235 0.39 18.89 13.79
N ALA A 236 -0.21 20.07 13.84
CA ALA A 236 -1.14 20.46 14.89
C ALA A 236 -2.56 20.47 14.34
N PHE A 237 -3.52 20.06 15.15
CA PHE A 237 -4.93 20.05 14.77
C PHE A 237 -5.85 20.26 15.97
N THR A 238 -7.04 20.76 15.71
CA THR A 238 -8.11 20.84 16.72
C THR A 238 -9.18 19.80 16.47
N SER A 239 -9.79 19.34 17.53
CA SER A 239 -10.93 18.44 17.49
C SER A 239 -11.72 18.58 18.80
N ASN A 240 -13.03 18.74 18.67
CA ASN A 240 -13.97 18.82 19.81
C ASN A 240 -13.55 19.81 20.94
N GLY A 241 -13.05 20.97 20.55
CA GLY A 241 -12.65 22.02 21.51
C GLY A 241 -11.28 21.83 22.17
N GLU A 242 -10.54 20.82 21.76
CA GLU A 242 -9.18 20.53 22.22
C GLU A 242 -8.18 20.70 21.08
N ALA A 243 -6.91 20.98 21.38
CA ALA A 243 -5.84 21.05 20.41
C ALA A 243 -4.82 19.94 20.64
N PHE A 244 -4.31 19.38 19.56
CA PHE A 244 -3.38 18.25 19.54
C PHE A 244 -2.19 18.54 18.63
N ILE A 245 -1.09 17.86 18.87
CA ILE A 245 0.04 17.73 17.95
C ILE A 245 0.35 16.26 17.70
N ALA A 246 0.88 15.97 16.54
CA ALA A 246 1.45 14.67 16.16
C ALA A 246 2.71 14.88 15.32
N ASP A 247 3.50 13.85 15.13
CA ASP A 247 4.65 13.85 14.22
C ASP A 247 4.17 14.08 12.77
N ALA A 248 4.66 15.12 12.11
CA ALA A 248 4.23 15.49 10.77
C ALA A 248 4.67 14.48 9.69
N ALA A 249 5.70 13.69 9.95
CA ALA A 249 6.18 12.68 9.01
C ALA A 249 5.34 11.41 9.03
N THR A 250 4.74 11.06 10.19
CA THR A 250 4.11 9.74 10.41
C THR A 250 2.67 9.81 10.91
N GLY A 251 2.20 10.96 11.41
CA GLY A 251 0.89 11.09 12.06
C GLY A 251 0.80 10.42 13.45
N THR A 252 1.93 10.01 14.03
CA THR A 252 1.99 9.29 15.32
C THR A 252 2.44 10.21 16.47
N ASN A 253 2.60 9.66 17.67
CA ASN A 253 3.07 10.39 18.87
C ASN A 253 2.14 11.57 19.25
N VAL A 254 0.84 11.32 19.26
CA VAL A 254 -0.18 12.34 19.54
C VAL A 254 -0.10 12.84 20.96
N GLN A 255 -0.12 14.17 21.13
CA GLN A 255 -0.10 14.85 22.42
C GLN A 255 -1.10 16.01 22.41
N LYS A 256 -1.69 16.33 23.57
CA LYS A 256 -2.54 17.51 23.72
C LYS A 256 -1.69 18.76 23.97
N ILE A 257 -2.12 19.87 23.35
CA ILE A 257 -1.62 21.20 23.68
C ILE A 257 -2.35 21.67 24.95
N PRO A 258 -1.65 22.05 26.03
CA PRO A 258 -2.28 22.59 27.22
C PRO A 258 -2.85 24.00 26.92
N LEU A 259 -4.16 24.10 26.83
CA LEU A 259 -4.87 25.38 26.64
C LEU A 259 -5.35 25.93 27.99
N PRO A 260 -5.64 27.25 28.13
CA PRO A 260 -6.19 27.83 29.34
C PRO A 260 -7.47 27.14 29.79
N ASP A 261 -7.71 27.07 31.09
CA ASP A 261 -8.93 26.48 31.68
C ASP A 261 -10.20 27.15 31.10
N GLY A 262 -11.10 26.35 30.59
CA GLY A 262 -12.35 26.79 29.99
C GLY A 262 -12.23 27.30 28.56
N PHE A 263 -11.03 27.33 27.98
CA PHE A 263 -10.85 27.67 26.56
C PHE A 263 -11.26 26.50 25.67
N VAL A 264 -12.08 26.79 24.66
CA VAL A 264 -12.53 25.83 23.65
C VAL A 264 -11.85 26.15 22.35
N ALA A 265 -11.00 25.24 21.87
CA ALA A 265 -10.28 25.42 20.62
C ALA A 265 -11.23 25.27 19.41
N GLY A 266 -11.30 26.29 18.57
CA GLY A 266 -12.06 26.30 17.31
C GLY A 266 -11.23 25.93 16.10
N GLY A 267 -9.95 26.32 16.08
CA GLY A 267 -9.05 26.04 14.96
C GLY A 267 -7.59 26.16 15.33
N VAL A 268 -6.74 25.51 14.53
CA VAL A 268 -5.29 25.67 14.51
C VAL A 268 -4.90 26.43 13.26
N HIS A 269 -3.95 27.33 13.39
CA HIS A 269 -3.42 28.15 12.30
C HIS A 269 -1.90 28.19 12.41
N VAL A 270 -1.23 28.15 11.26
CA VAL A 270 0.23 28.30 11.17
C VAL A 270 0.53 29.29 10.06
N ASP A 271 1.34 30.28 10.37
CA ASP A 271 1.79 31.28 9.39
C ASP A 271 2.97 30.79 8.54
N ASP A 272 3.43 31.62 7.58
CA ASP A 272 4.53 31.25 6.68
C ASP A 272 5.88 31.11 7.42
N ALA A 273 6.03 31.70 8.58
CA ALA A 273 7.23 31.58 9.43
C ALA A 273 7.18 30.35 10.37
N GLY A 274 6.06 29.61 10.37
CA GLY A 274 5.88 28.42 11.21
C GLY A 274 5.46 28.74 12.64
N ASN A 275 4.88 29.91 12.90
CA ASN A 275 4.31 30.23 14.21
C ASN A 275 2.95 29.56 14.38
N LEU A 276 2.84 28.75 15.45
CA LEU A 276 1.60 28.06 15.81
C LEU A 276 0.64 29.01 16.54
N MET A 277 -0.61 29.01 16.11
CA MET A 277 -1.72 29.71 16.74
C MET A 277 -2.91 28.77 16.95
N VAL A 278 -3.67 29.02 18.03
CA VAL A 278 -4.95 28.34 18.29
C VAL A 278 -6.01 29.40 18.51
N SER A 279 -7.09 29.32 17.76
CA SER A 279 -8.24 30.22 17.93
C SER A 279 -9.28 29.63 18.89
N GLY A 280 -9.98 30.52 19.60
CA GLY A 280 -11.19 30.22 20.37
C GLY A 280 -12.39 29.92 19.47
N PRO A 281 -13.55 29.71 20.07
CA PRO A 281 -14.75 29.43 19.31
C PRO A 281 -15.03 30.57 18.34
N ASP A 282 -15.11 30.21 17.09
CA ASP A 282 -15.38 31.11 15.96
C ASP A 282 -16.86 31.17 15.62
N ARG A 283 -17.71 30.55 16.41
CA ARG A 283 -19.13 30.46 16.15
C ARG A 283 -19.97 31.20 17.16
N VAL A 284 -20.93 31.92 16.65
CA VAL A 284 -21.98 32.56 17.42
C VAL A 284 -22.87 31.53 18.08
N VAL A 285 -23.23 31.81 19.31
CA VAL A 285 -24.22 31.03 20.04
C VAL A 285 -25.61 31.23 19.43
N SER A 286 -26.42 30.20 19.42
CA SER A 286 -27.76 30.13 18.78
C SER A 286 -28.80 31.19 19.23
N ASP A 287 -28.44 32.07 20.15
CA ASP A 287 -29.32 33.14 20.66
C ASP A 287 -29.07 34.50 19.95
N GLY A 288 -28.26 34.53 18.91
CA GLY A 288 -27.93 35.74 18.17
C GLY A 288 -26.90 36.66 18.84
N THR A 289 -26.27 36.24 19.94
CA THR A 289 -25.16 36.94 20.55
C THR A 289 -23.87 36.55 19.88
N CYS A 290 -23.08 37.56 19.46
CA CYS A 290 -21.77 37.33 18.90
C CYS A 290 -20.80 36.82 19.96
N GLY A 291 -20.10 35.77 19.65
CA GLY A 291 -19.06 35.21 20.52
C GLY A 291 -17.83 36.11 20.59
N GLN A 292 -17.00 35.86 21.56
CA GLN A 292 -15.67 36.44 21.66
C GLN A 292 -14.70 35.57 20.87
N LEU A 293 -14.03 36.17 19.88
CA LEU A 293 -12.95 35.52 19.18
C LEU A 293 -11.66 35.77 19.91
N GLN A 294 -10.96 34.71 20.22
CA GLN A 294 -9.62 34.77 20.80
C GLN A 294 -8.65 33.99 19.94
N LEU A 295 -7.52 34.60 19.64
CA LEU A 295 -6.41 33.95 18.95
C LEU A 295 -5.19 33.98 19.86
N PHE A 296 -4.66 32.80 20.17
CA PHE A 296 -3.46 32.63 20.96
C PHE A 296 -2.32 32.20 20.07
N LYS A 297 -1.18 32.84 20.24
CA LYS A 297 0.09 32.31 19.77
C LYS A 297 0.59 31.27 20.78
N VAL A 298 0.99 30.11 20.31
CA VAL A 298 1.48 29.01 21.12
C VAL A 298 3.01 28.95 21.03
N ASN A 299 3.69 28.91 22.16
CA ASN A 299 5.14 28.72 22.20
C ASN A 299 5.46 27.28 21.74
N PRO A 300 6.25 27.05 20.67
CA PRO A 300 6.47 25.71 20.14
C PRO A 300 7.29 24.80 21.06
N ALA A 301 8.03 25.35 22.03
CA ALA A 301 8.87 24.59 22.94
C ALA A 301 8.16 24.21 24.26
N THR A 302 7.25 25.08 24.76
CA THR A 302 6.55 24.86 26.04
C THR A 302 5.06 24.60 25.86
N PHE A 303 4.52 24.87 24.65
CA PHE A 303 3.10 24.87 24.32
C PHE A 303 2.26 25.87 25.15
N GLU A 304 2.91 26.84 25.81
CA GLU A 304 2.20 27.89 26.53
C GLU A 304 1.56 28.89 25.56
N PRO A 305 0.24 29.15 25.68
CA PRO A 305 -0.45 30.11 24.85
C PRO A 305 -0.25 31.53 25.37
N THR A 306 -0.10 32.47 24.43
CA THR A 306 -0.09 33.91 24.68
C THR A 306 -1.13 34.59 23.82
N MET A 307 -2.02 35.40 24.43
CA MET A 307 -3.06 36.13 23.71
C MET A 307 -2.46 36.99 22.61
N LEU A 308 -2.95 36.84 21.39
CA LEU A 308 -2.58 37.62 20.22
C LEU A 308 -3.73 38.56 19.78
N VAL A 309 -4.96 38.03 19.71
CA VAL A 309 -6.18 38.78 19.39
C VAL A 309 -7.23 38.43 20.42
N ASP A 310 -7.88 39.45 20.98
CA ASP A 310 -9.09 39.36 21.78
C ASP A 310 -10.15 40.27 21.16
N TYR A 311 -11.02 39.68 20.35
CA TYR A 311 -11.99 40.43 19.55
C TYR A 311 -13.41 40.05 19.94
N ASN A 312 -14.21 41.06 20.27
CA ASN A 312 -15.64 40.87 20.51
C ASN A 312 -16.40 41.13 19.22
N SER A 313 -16.98 40.10 18.63
CA SER A 313 -17.73 40.18 17.39
C SER A 313 -19.00 41.05 17.49
N ALA A 314 -19.49 41.36 18.69
CA ALA A 314 -20.58 42.31 18.91
C ALA A 314 -20.26 43.71 18.33
N ASN A 315 -19.00 44.04 18.17
CA ASN A 315 -18.58 45.30 17.53
C ASN A 315 -18.98 45.42 16.06
N TYR A 316 -19.26 44.25 15.41
CA TYR A 316 -19.71 44.23 14.00
C TYR A 316 -21.07 43.52 13.85
N SER A 317 -21.77 43.18 14.91
CA SER A 317 -23.10 42.54 14.87
C SER A 317 -23.17 41.30 13.98
N CYS A 318 -22.07 40.52 13.91
CA CYS A 318 -22.01 39.34 13.07
C CYS A 318 -22.80 38.17 13.68
N THR A 319 -23.35 37.30 12.84
CA THR A 319 -24.07 36.10 13.24
C THR A 319 -23.19 34.87 13.25
N GLU A 320 -22.13 34.85 12.45
CA GLU A 320 -21.18 33.74 12.38
C GLU A 320 -19.80 34.21 11.89
N MET A 321 -18.76 33.61 12.43
CA MET A 321 -17.38 33.79 11.96
C MET A 321 -16.82 32.43 11.52
N GLY A 322 -16.18 32.42 10.35
CA GLY A 322 -15.52 31.24 9.83
C GLY A 322 -14.07 31.10 10.31
N ASN A 323 -13.43 30.06 9.86
CA ASN A 323 -12.04 29.77 10.17
C ASN A 323 -11.10 30.92 9.78
N PHE A 324 -10.11 31.15 10.64
CA PHE A 324 -9.03 32.09 10.34
C PHE A 324 -8.07 31.53 9.33
N ARG A 325 -7.45 32.48 8.60
CA ARG A 325 -6.26 32.22 7.80
C ARG A 325 -5.24 33.29 8.04
N VAL A 326 -3.98 32.90 8.10
CA VAL A 326 -2.86 33.80 8.39
C VAL A 326 -1.80 33.63 7.31
N LYS A 327 -1.27 34.77 6.83
CA LYS A 327 -0.20 34.82 5.85
C LYS A 327 0.88 35.81 6.29
N GLY A 328 2.16 35.48 6.06
CA GLY A 328 3.29 36.28 6.52
C GLY A 328 3.88 35.73 7.83
N ASP A 329 4.43 36.62 8.69
CA ASP A 329 5.02 36.31 10.00
C ASP A 329 4.34 37.13 11.08
N ILE A 330 3.64 36.49 12.01
CA ILE A 330 2.96 37.20 13.12
C ILE A 330 3.93 37.87 14.11
N ASN A 331 5.23 37.57 14.05
CA ASN A 331 6.27 38.30 14.82
C ASN A 331 6.84 39.51 14.04
N GLY A 332 6.55 39.58 12.76
CA GLY A 332 6.91 40.61 11.82
C GLY A 332 5.67 41.22 11.18
N ASP A 333 5.53 41.04 9.87
CA ASP A 333 4.39 41.52 9.09
C ASP A 333 3.54 40.34 8.64
N ALA A 334 2.22 40.38 8.89
CA ALA A 334 1.27 39.34 8.55
C ALA A 334 -0.14 39.93 8.30
N LEU A 335 -0.97 39.14 7.62
CA LEU A 335 -2.40 39.37 7.48
C LEU A 335 -3.18 38.20 8.08
N ILE A 336 -4.03 38.51 9.06
CA ILE A 336 -4.98 37.55 9.65
C ILE A 336 -6.36 37.90 9.04
N MET A 337 -7.06 36.90 8.50
CA MET A 337 -8.38 37.06 7.93
C MET A 337 -9.38 36.06 8.46
N ALA A 338 -10.63 36.47 8.59
CA ALA A 338 -11.75 35.61 8.91
C ALA A 338 -12.97 35.96 8.04
N TYR A 339 -13.74 34.95 7.68
CA TYR A 339 -15.07 35.11 7.12
C TYR A 339 -16.06 35.55 8.21
N ILE A 340 -16.96 36.44 7.87
CA ILE A 340 -18.01 36.93 8.77
C ILE A 340 -19.36 36.87 8.05
N CYS A 341 -20.39 36.35 8.70
CA CYS A 341 -21.77 36.39 8.26
C CYS A 341 -22.56 37.44 9.04
N VAL A 342 -23.12 38.40 8.33
CA VAL A 342 -24.00 39.47 8.88
C VAL A 342 -25.25 39.57 8.01
N GLY A 343 -25.91 38.47 7.72
CA GLY A 343 -27.00 38.37 6.75
C GLY A 343 -26.51 38.32 5.29
N THR A 344 -25.30 38.82 5.03
CA THR A 344 -24.53 38.71 3.76
C THR A 344 -23.08 38.43 4.09
N GLY A 345 -22.30 37.87 3.14
CA GLY A 345 -20.90 37.53 3.35
C GLY A 345 -19.99 38.77 3.47
N HIS A 346 -19.23 38.81 4.54
CA HIS A 346 -18.21 39.83 4.80
C HIS A 346 -16.89 39.18 5.22
N TYR A 347 -15.84 40.00 5.28
CA TYR A 347 -14.56 39.57 5.88
C TYR A 347 -14.15 40.56 6.98
N ALA A 348 -13.38 40.06 7.95
CA ALA A 348 -12.55 40.83 8.83
C ALA A 348 -11.07 40.54 8.56
N ALA A 349 -10.26 41.59 8.55
CA ALA A 349 -8.82 41.49 8.30
C ALA A 349 -8.04 42.29 9.33
N TRP A 350 -7.07 41.67 9.97
CA TRP A 350 -6.14 42.26 10.92
C TRP A 350 -4.74 42.28 10.31
N GLU A 351 -4.24 43.45 9.97
CA GLU A 351 -2.84 43.62 9.59
C GLU A 351 -1.96 43.54 10.85
N VAL A 352 -0.87 42.79 10.76
CA VAL A 352 0.19 42.74 11.77
C VAL A 352 1.40 43.46 11.22
N LYS A 353 1.96 44.41 11.98
CA LYS A 353 3.18 45.14 11.61
C LYS A 353 4.19 45.12 12.77
N GLY A 354 5.38 44.56 12.51
CA GLY A 354 6.39 44.41 13.54
C GLY A 354 5.90 43.59 14.75
N GLY A 355 5.02 42.63 14.55
CA GLY A 355 4.40 41.80 15.59
C GLY A 355 3.25 42.44 16.36
N VAL A 356 2.79 43.63 15.92
CA VAL A 356 1.67 44.35 16.54
C VAL A 356 0.43 44.22 15.67
N VAL A 357 -0.65 43.68 16.22
CA VAL A 357 -1.94 43.50 15.54
C VAL A 357 -2.69 44.83 15.55
N ALA A 358 -3.11 45.27 14.37
CA ALA A 358 -3.96 46.47 14.22
C ALA A 358 -5.44 46.15 14.50
N ASP A 359 -6.26 47.22 14.62
CA ASP A 359 -7.72 47.06 14.63
C ASP A 359 -8.20 46.44 13.30
N PRO A 360 -9.27 45.63 13.31
CA PRO A 360 -9.74 44.95 12.12
C PRO A 360 -10.36 45.93 11.10
N VAL A 361 -10.14 45.61 9.83
CA VAL A 361 -10.83 46.21 8.70
C VAL A 361 -11.89 45.26 8.20
N TYR A 362 -13.07 45.78 7.88
CA TYR A 362 -14.19 44.98 7.37
C TYR A 362 -14.48 45.34 5.90
N GLY A 363 -14.97 44.39 5.15
CA GLY A 363 -15.45 44.60 3.80
C GLY A 363 -16.41 43.53 3.32
N ASP A 364 -17.14 43.85 2.27
CA ASP A 364 -18.11 42.94 1.66
C ASP A 364 -17.38 41.95 0.77
N LEU A 365 -17.85 40.70 0.78
CA LEU A 365 -17.42 39.70 -0.19
C LEU A 365 -18.19 39.90 -1.51
N HIS A 366 -17.58 39.43 -2.59
CA HIS A 366 -18.16 39.57 -3.92
C HIS A 366 -19.58 39.02 -3.96
N ASP A 367 -20.47 39.84 -4.49
CA ASP A 367 -21.89 39.63 -4.73
C ASP A 367 -22.86 39.45 -3.52
N GLY A 368 -22.44 39.70 -2.32
CA GLY A 368 -23.21 39.98 -1.11
C GLY A 368 -24.63 39.47 -0.92
N SER A 369 -25.08 38.51 -1.73
CA SER A 369 -26.51 38.20 -1.85
C SER A 369 -26.96 36.98 -1.04
N TRP A 370 -26.09 36.38 -0.18
CA TRP A 370 -26.37 35.05 0.34
C TRP A 370 -26.36 34.94 1.83
N ASP A 371 -27.31 34.15 2.28
CA ASP A 371 -27.42 33.57 3.62
C ASP A 371 -26.25 32.59 3.80
N ALA A 372 -25.10 33.15 4.11
CA ALA A 372 -23.88 32.39 4.10
C ALA A 372 -23.53 31.94 5.51
N SER A 373 -24.11 30.82 5.89
CA SER A 373 -23.57 30.04 6.99
C SER A 373 -22.20 29.43 6.67
N THR A 374 -21.75 29.54 5.42
CA THR A 374 -20.51 28.94 4.94
C THR A 374 -19.79 29.85 3.95
N GLY A 375 -18.70 30.44 4.36
CA GLY A 375 -17.77 31.19 3.52
C GLY A 375 -16.35 30.99 3.99
N VAL A 376 -15.41 31.14 3.11
CA VAL A 376 -13.98 31.00 3.40
C VAL A 376 -13.21 32.11 2.75
N VAL A 377 -12.26 32.68 3.49
CA VAL A 377 -11.31 33.68 2.97
C VAL A 377 -9.88 33.22 3.29
N ALA A 378 -8.95 33.50 2.39
CA ALA A 378 -7.54 33.21 2.60
C ALA A 378 -6.66 34.33 2.01
N PRO A 379 -5.77 34.94 2.81
CA PRO A 379 -4.87 35.97 2.31
C PRO A 379 -3.93 35.43 1.22
N ALA A 380 -3.64 36.25 0.21
CA ALA A 380 -2.67 35.94 -0.83
C ALA A 380 -1.26 36.43 -0.49
N GLY A 381 -1.13 37.33 0.48
CA GLY A 381 0.11 37.92 0.98
C GLY A 381 -0.03 38.43 2.41
N ALA A 382 1.00 39.12 2.90
CA ALA A 382 1.09 39.57 4.29
C ALA A 382 0.31 40.87 4.56
N THR A 383 -0.26 41.49 3.54
CA THR A 383 -1.05 42.76 3.65
C THR A 383 -2.37 42.63 2.88
N LEU A 384 -3.35 43.44 3.23
CA LEU A 384 -4.63 43.48 2.51
C LEU A 384 -4.46 43.93 1.05
N ALA A 385 -3.44 44.73 0.77
CA ALA A 385 -3.11 45.18 -0.58
C ALA A 385 -2.57 44.06 -1.49
N ASP A 386 -2.05 42.97 -0.90
CA ASP A 386 -1.62 41.80 -1.65
C ASP A 386 -2.81 40.96 -2.17
N GLY A 387 -4.03 41.29 -1.74
CA GLY A 387 -5.25 40.62 -2.10
C GLY A 387 -5.52 39.35 -1.29
N PHE A 388 -6.65 38.73 -1.59
CA PHE A 388 -7.06 37.50 -0.95
C PHE A 388 -8.04 36.68 -1.81
N PHE A 389 -8.14 35.40 -1.53
CA PHE A 389 -9.10 34.49 -2.13
C PHE A 389 -10.35 34.39 -1.25
N ALA A 390 -11.51 34.20 -1.88
CA ALA A 390 -12.76 33.92 -1.20
C ALA A 390 -13.60 32.88 -1.94
N ILE A 391 -14.24 32.00 -1.19
CA ILE A 391 -15.34 31.16 -1.67
C ILE A 391 -16.56 31.52 -0.84
N THR A 392 -17.64 31.84 -1.51
CA THR A 392 -18.93 32.13 -0.87
C THR A 392 -19.99 31.23 -1.43
N TYR A 393 -20.91 30.82 -0.59
CA TYR A 393 -22.07 30.07 -1.03
C TYR A 393 -22.99 30.94 -1.86
N GLY A 394 -23.30 30.45 -3.05
CA GLY A 394 -24.24 31.04 -3.98
C GLY A 394 -25.01 29.96 -4.71
N SER A 395 -25.43 30.21 -5.95
CA SER A 395 -25.93 29.15 -6.83
C SER A 395 -24.84 28.13 -7.21
N THR A 396 -23.60 28.57 -7.12
CA THR A 396 -22.37 27.78 -7.33
C THR A 396 -21.29 28.27 -6.37
N TYR A 397 -20.40 27.37 -5.93
CA TYR A 397 -19.23 27.74 -5.14
C TYR A 397 -18.06 28.06 -6.07
N ASN A 398 -17.87 29.35 -6.39
CA ASN A 398 -16.77 29.78 -7.23
C ASN A 398 -15.67 30.42 -6.38
N LEU A 399 -14.43 30.15 -6.76
CA LEU A 399 -13.27 30.80 -6.17
C LEU A 399 -13.10 32.17 -6.80
N ASN A 400 -13.15 33.19 -5.99
CA ASN A 400 -12.94 34.60 -6.35
C ASN A 400 -11.64 35.11 -5.75
N TYR A 401 -11.04 36.08 -6.41
CA TYR A 401 -9.86 36.78 -5.94
C TYR A 401 -10.12 38.29 -5.89
N PHE A 402 -9.78 38.89 -4.76
CA PHE A 402 -9.76 40.35 -4.58
C PHE A 402 -8.33 40.86 -4.66
N ASN A 403 -8.03 41.78 -5.56
CA ASN A 403 -6.68 42.30 -5.77
C ASN A 403 -6.36 43.56 -4.96
N GLY A 404 -7.16 43.90 -3.95
CA GLY A 404 -7.11 45.16 -3.19
C GLY A 404 -8.02 46.28 -3.73
N GLU A 405 -8.52 46.15 -4.96
CA GLU A 405 -9.38 47.13 -5.62
C GLU A 405 -10.65 46.52 -6.23
N ALA A 406 -10.53 45.36 -6.86
CA ALA A 406 -11.61 44.71 -7.60
C ALA A 406 -11.62 43.20 -7.43
N TRP A 407 -12.79 42.60 -7.61
CA TRP A 407 -13.02 41.17 -7.61
C TRP A 407 -12.87 40.57 -9.01
N SER A 408 -12.37 39.34 -9.07
CA SER A 408 -12.36 38.49 -10.27
C SER A 408 -12.68 37.04 -9.90
N GLU A 409 -13.54 36.39 -10.70
CA GLU A 409 -13.72 34.95 -10.62
C GLU A 409 -12.52 34.27 -11.25
N VAL A 410 -11.85 33.38 -10.52
CA VAL A 410 -10.60 32.76 -10.96
C VAL A 410 -10.71 31.25 -11.20
N TYR A 411 -11.71 30.60 -10.59
CA TYR A 411 -11.97 29.19 -10.82
C TYR A 411 -13.44 28.84 -10.57
N VAL A 412 -14.06 28.15 -11.54
CA VAL A 412 -15.43 27.65 -11.46
C VAL A 412 -15.42 26.21 -11.01
N THR A 413 -15.92 25.95 -9.82
CA THR A 413 -15.91 24.61 -9.23
C THR A 413 -16.90 23.65 -9.92
N GLY A 414 -17.94 24.19 -10.55
CA GLY A 414 -19.04 23.39 -11.13
C GLY A 414 -19.94 22.71 -10.10
N SER A 415 -19.68 22.98 -8.83
CA SER A 415 -20.36 22.34 -7.70
C SER A 415 -21.74 22.94 -7.44
N THR A 416 -22.61 22.11 -6.87
CA THR A 416 -23.97 22.49 -6.44
C THR A 416 -24.01 22.69 -4.93
N TRP A 417 -25.15 23.11 -4.40
CA TRP A 417 -25.41 23.30 -2.96
C TRP A 417 -25.16 22.04 -2.08
N MET A 418 -24.94 20.87 -2.68
CA MET A 418 -24.63 19.63 -1.95
C MET A 418 -23.18 19.54 -1.49
N GLU A 419 -22.26 20.25 -2.14
CA GLU A 419 -20.85 20.25 -1.78
C GLU A 419 -20.50 21.51 -0.98
N ASN A 420 -19.90 21.33 0.18
CA ASN A 420 -19.44 22.44 1.02
C ASN A 420 -17.93 22.64 0.84
N TYR A 421 -17.55 23.82 0.35
CA TYR A 421 -16.16 24.26 0.32
C TYR A 421 -15.86 25.00 1.62
N ASN A 422 -15.15 24.36 2.53
CA ASN A 422 -15.06 24.83 3.91
C ASN A 422 -13.70 25.43 4.26
N CYS A 423 -12.70 25.29 3.39
CA CYS A 423 -11.36 25.77 3.69
C CYS A 423 -10.56 26.06 2.43
N ILE A 424 -9.66 27.04 2.56
CA ILE A 424 -8.64 27.37 1.56
C ILE A 424 -7.30 27.44 2.28
N SER A 425 -6.25 26.91 1.66
CA SER A 425 -4.87 27.10 2.08
C SER A 425 -4.01 27.46 0.88
N THR A 426 -3.05 28.37 1.07
CA THR A 426 -2.15 28.82 0.01
C THR A 426 -0.70 28.57 0.37
N ALA A 427 0.13 28.20 -0.61
CA ALA A 427 1.57 28.06 -0.44
C ALA A 427 2.32 28.48 -1.70
N GLU A 428 3.58 28.89 -1.52
CA GLU A 428 4.50 29.07 -2.63
C GLU A 428 5.57 27.97 -2.59
N VAL A 429 5.74 27.26 -3.71
CA VAL A 429 6.69 26.16 -3.83
C VAL A 429 7.40 26.27 -5.17
N ASN A 430 8.73 26.30 -5.16
CA ASN A 430 9.57 26.39 -6.37
C ASN A 430 9.22 27.63 -7.25
N GLY A 431 8.80 28.74 -6.62
CA GLY A 431 8.43 29.98 -7.33
C GLY A 431 7.04 29.96 -7.98
N LYS A 432 6.25 28.92 -7.74
CA LYS A 432 4.85 28.82 -8.14
C LYS A 432 3.92 28.94 -6.93
N LYS A 433 2.75 29.54 -7.16
CA LYS A 433 1.72 29.71 -6.14
C LYS A 433 0.65 28.63 -6.30
N TYR A 434 0.36 27.95 -5.22
CA TYR A 434 -0.67 26.92 -5.16
C TYR A 434 -1.75 27.32 -4.16
N LEU A 435 -2.98 26.93 -4.48
CA LEU A 435 -4.12 26.98 -3.60
C LEU A 435 -4.73 25.61 -3.49
N ALA A 436 -5.00 25.17 -2.28
CA ALA A 436 -5.76 23.95 -2.04
C ALA A 436 -7.04 24.25 -1.28
N MET A 437 -8.09 23.48 -1.59
CA MET A 437 -9.38 23.54 -0.93
C MET A 437 -9.95 22.14 -0.78
N THR A 438 -10.84 21.95 0.18
CA THR A 438 -11.64 20.74 0.31
C THR A 438 -13.08 21.00 -0.14
N ALA A 439 -13.66 19.99 -0.80
CA ALA A 439 -15.06 19.93 -1.18
C ALA A 439 -15.70 18.72 -0.52
N SER A 440 -16.51 18.93 0.51
CA SER A 440 -17.14 17.87 1.28
C SER A 440 -18.61 17.72 0.94
N CYS A 441 -19.07 16.48 0.71
CA CYS A 441 -20.49 16.16 0.53
C CYS A 441 -20.91 15.08 1.52
N HIS A 442 -21.73 15.48 2.50
CA HIS A 442 -22.15 14.60 3.59
C HIS A 442 -23.68 14.38 3.65
N PHE A 443 -24.41 14.83 2.63
CA PHE A 443 -25.88 14.67 2.58
C PHE A 443 -26.32 13.39 1.86
N ASP A 444 -25.80 13.17 0.65
CA ASP A 444 -26.16 12.02 -0.17
C ASP A 444 -24.95 11.09 -0.42
N TYR A 445 -23.73 11.60 -0.22
CA TYR A 445 -22.49 10.91 -0.48
C TYR A 445 -21.49 11.23 0.65
N ASP A 446 -20.84 10.22 1.16
CA ASP A 446 -19.81 10.39 2.19
C ASP A 446 -18.44 10.49 1.51
N TYR A 447 -18.10 11.71 1.05
CA TYR A 447 -16.78 11.97 0.50
C TYR A 447 -16.29 13.40 0.79
N THR A 448 -14.99 13.56 0.75
CA THR A 448 -14.30 14.86 0.72
C THR A 448 -13.24 14.81 -0.37
N ASP A 449 -13.39 15.69 -1.36
CA ASP A 449 -12.39 15.90 -2.39
C ASP A 449 -11.38 16.96 -1.95
N ILE A 450 -10.11 16.71 -2.22
CA ILE A 450 -9.02 17.66 -2.14
C ILE A 450 -8.75 18.18 -3.54
N ILE A 451 -8.86 19.50 -3.72
CA ILE A 451 -8.62 20.16 -5.01
C ILE A 451 -7.40 21.05 -4.84
N VAL A 452 -6.40 20.87 -5.69
CA VAL A 452 -5.18 21.68 -5.74
C VAL A 452 -5.10 22.42 -7.06
N LEU A 453 -4.97 23.73 -6.98
CA LEU A 453 -4.88 24.65 -8.12
C LEU A 453 -3.48 25.28 -8.20
N ASP A 454 -2.92 25.40 -9.40
CA ASP A 454 -1.82 26.33 -9.70
C ASP A 454 -2.45 27.71 -9.98
N VAL A 455 -2.22 28.62 -9.05
CA VAL A 455 -2.74 30.01 -9.09
C VAL A 455 -1.62 31.01 -9.36
N THR A 456 -0.52 30.58 -9.92
CA THR A 456 0.62 31.45 -10.29
C THR A 456 0.20 32.51 -11.29
N ASP A 457 -0.64 32.13 -12.26
CA ASP A 457 -1.28 33.03 -13.21
C ASP A 457 -2.80 32.98 -13.00
N LEU A 458 -3.34 34.02 -12.36
CA LEU A 458 -4.78 34.10 -12.05
C LEU A 458 -5.68 34.24 -13.29
N SER A 459 -5.12 34.56 -14.45
CA SER A 459 -5.85 34.57 -15.74
C SER A 459 -5.93 33.16 -16.37
N ALA A 460 -5.18 32.20 -15.86
CA ALA A 460 -5.04 30.84 -16.40
C ALA A 460 -4.87 29.80 -15.29
N VAL A 461 -5.71 29.86 -14.27
CA VAL A 461 -5.72 28.91 -13.14
C VAL A 461 -5.93 27.47 -13.65
N LYS A 462 -5.16 26.54 -13.11
CA LYS A 462 -5.19 25.14 -13.53
C LYS A 462 -5.42 24.23 -12.32
N GLU A 463 -6.36 23.31 -12.45
CA GLU A 463 -6.44 22.18 -11.54
C GLU A 463 -5.22 21.26 -11.76
N VAL A 464 -4.45 21.07 -10.71
CA VAL A 464 -3.25 20.20 -10.73
C VAL A 464 -3.58 18.82 -10.23
N PHE A 465 -4.36 18.75 -9.15
CA PHE A 465 -4.84 17.51 -8.56
C PHE A 465 -6.26 17.64 -8.06
N LYS A 466 -7.04 16.58 -8.25
CA LYS A 466 -8.31 16.35 -7.57
C LYS A 466 -8.31 14.92 -7.04
N ILE A 467 -8.39 14.74 -5.73
CA ILE A 467 -8.25 13.45 -5.06
C ILE A 467 -9.30 13.35 -3.96
N GLN A 468 -9.95 12.20 -3.88
CA GLN A 468 -10.88 11.88 -2.81
C GLN A 468 -10.12 11.34 -1.59
N MET A 469 -10.46 11.85 -0.39
CA MET A 469 -9.92 11.32 0.87
C MET A 469 -10.43 9.90 1.13
N ASN A 470 -9.61 9.10 1.82
CA ASN A 470 -10.09 7.87 2.42
C ASN A 470 -10.96 8.18 3.65
N PHE A 471 -11.93 7.33 3.92
CA PHE A 471 -12.67 7.41 5.17
C PHE A 471 -12.39 6.16 6.03
N HIS A 472 -12.40 6.34 7.35
CA HIS A 472 -12.28 5.25 8.31
C HIS A 472 -13.66 4.84 8.84
N THR A 473 -14.43 5.80 9.32
CA THR A 473 -15.82 5.59 9.76
C THR A 473 -16.62 6.86 9.55
N VAL A 474 -17.92 6.73 9.27
CA VAL A 474 -18.82 7.87 9.21
C VAL A 474 -19.29 8.23 10.62
N ASN A 475 -18.98 9.45 11.05
CA ASN A 475 -19.47 9.98 12.33
C ASN A 475 -20.83 10.66 12.17
N ALA A 476 -21.88 10.07 12.69
CA ALA A 476 -23.28 10.55 12.59
C ALA A 476 -23.61 11.84 13.38
N GLY A 477 -22.64 12.66 13.71
CA GLY A 477 -22.75 13.73 14.71
C GLY A 477 -22.72 15.17 14.20
N GLY A 478 -23.50 15.53 13.19
CA GLY A 478 -23.71 16.94 12.85
C GLY A 478 -22.84 17.48 11.71
N LEU A 479 -23.07 18.72 11.30
CA LEU A 479 -22.28 19.42 10.27
C LEU A 479 -20.85 19.63 10.79
N THR A 480 -19.92 18.85 10.29
CA THR A 480 -18.50 18.97 10.57
C THR A 480 -17.79 19.44 9.31
N TYR A 481 -16.86 20.36 9.47
CA TYR A 481 -16.14 20.95 8.36
C TYR A 481 -14.73 20.37 8.31
N SER A 482 -14.30 19.98 7.12
CA SER A 482 -12.90 19.63 6.88
C SER A 482 -12.00 20.87 6.92
N ASP A 483 -10.71 20.68 7.13
CA ASP A 483 -9.71 21.71 6.98
C ASP A 483 -8.46 21.22 6.26
N ILE A 484 -7.73 22.12 5.62
CA ILE A 484 -6.53 21.83 4.84
C ILE A 484 -5.43 22.84 5.11
N TYR A 485 -4.20 22.36 5.19
CA TYR A 485 -2.99 23.17 5.22
C TYR A 485 -2.00 22.66 4.17
N ILE A 486 -1.46 23.55 3.34
CA ILE A 486 -0.46 23.20 2.34
C ILE A 486 0.87 23.94 2.56
N LYS A 487 1.97 23.25 2.24
CA LYS A 487 3.33 23.82 2.29
C LYS A 487 4.26 23.12 1.29
N GLY A 488 5.38 23.75 1.00
CA GLY A 488 6.49 23.09 0.30
C GLY A 488 7.23 22.13 1.23
N GLU A 489 7.53 20.91 0.76
CA GLU A 489 8.29 19.89 1.47
C GLU A 489 9.09 19.05 0.47
N ASP A 490 10.42 19.07 0.58
CA ASP A 490 11.33 18.31 -0.31
C ASP A 490 11.05 18.49 -1.81
N GLY A 491 10.74 19.73 -2.22
CA GLY A 491 10.43 20.06 -3.61
C GLY A 491 9.06 19.60 -4.10
N LYS A 492 8.24 19.05 -3.23
CA LYS A 492 6.84 18.66 -3.46
C LYS A 492 5.89 19.62 -2.75
N LEU A 493 4.62 19.57 -3.12
CA LEU A 493 3.56 20.20 -2.35
C LEU A 493 3.02 19.19 -1.35
N ALA A 494 3.22 19.46 -0.07
CA ALA A 494 2.60 18.69 1.00
C ALA A 494 1.24 19.31 1.33
N ALA A 495 0.19 18.47 1.45
CA ALA A 495 -1.10 18.85 1.97
C ALA A 495 -1.45 17.99 3.19
N TYR A 496 -1.86 18.64 4.25
CA TYR A 496 -2.35 18.02 5.48
C TYR A 496 -3.84 18.34 5.59
N VAL A 497 -4.66 17.32 5.69
CA VAL A 497 -6.12 17.44 5.63
C VAL A 497 -6.74 16.72 6.80
N ILE A 498 -7.76 17.32 7.38
CA ILE A 498 -8.55 16.75 8.45
C ILE A 498 -10.03 16.78 8.07
N ASP A 499 -10.71 15.65 8.21
CA ASP A 499 -12.16 15.56 8.06
C ASP A 499 -12.75 14.73 9.21
N PRO A 500 -13.39 15.37 10.17
CA PRO A 500 -13.93 14.69 11.32
C PRO A 500 -15.21 13.88 11.01
N TRP A 501 -15.91 14.19 9.92
CA TRP A 501 -17.03 13.37 9.47
C TRP A 501 -16.55 12.00 8.97
N MET A 502 -15.45 11.98 8.25
CA MET A 502 -14.82 10.78 7.72
C MET A 502 -13.86 10.12 8.73
N ASP A 503 -13.75 10.66 9.95
CA ASP A 503 -12.82 10.21 11.00
C ASP A 503 -11.36 10.16 10.51
N THR A 504 -10.94 11.13 9.71
CA THR A 504 -9.68 11.03 8.96
C THR A 504 -8.79 12.24 9.14
N VAL A 505 -7.49 11.98 9.33
CA VAL A 505 -6.38 12.93 9.14
C VAL A 505 -5.40 12.31 8.17
N GLU A 506 -5.01 13.05 7.14
CA GLU A 506 -4.11 12.54 6.10
C GLU A 506 -3.04 13.55 5.70
N LYS A 507 -1.88 13.02 5.31
CA LYS A 507 -0.83 13.77 4.62
C LYS A 507 -0.71 13.28 3.18
N TYR A 508 -0.66 14.22 2.26
CA TYR A 508 -0.43 13.99 0.85
C TYR A 508 0.87 14.65 0.41
N LEU A 509 1.57 14.05 -0.54
CA LEU A 509 2.75 14.60 -1.19
C LEU A 509 2.54 14.62 -2.70
N PHE A 510 2.22 15.79 -3.23
CA PHE A 510 2.00 15.97 -4.66
C PHE A 510 3.31 16.33 -5.36
N PRO A 511 3.72 15.56 -6.39
CA PRO A 511 4.85 15.94 -7.24
C PRO A 511 4.42 17.14 -8.08
N ILE A 512 5.07 18.29 -7.89
CA ILE A 512 4.85 19.52 -8.64
C ILE A 512 6.03 19.77 -9.58
N GLN A 513 5.75 20.24 -10.80
CA GLN A 513 6.75 20.53 -11.83
C GLN A 513 7.10 22.01 -11.85
#